data_06360e36bda1c7024e0cb576ff9c5f41
#
_entry.id   06360e36bda1c7024e0cb576ff9c5f41
#
_cell.length_a   1.000
_cell.length_b   1.000
_cell.length_c   1.000
_cell.angle_alpha   90.00
_cell.angle_beta   90.00
_cell.angle_gamma   90.00
#
_symmetry.space_group_name_H-M   'P 1'
#
loop_
_entity.id
_entity.type
_entity.pdbx_description
1 polymer ?
#
loop_
_entity_poly.entity_id
_entity_poly.type
_entity_poly.pdbx_seq_one_letter_code
_entity_poly.pdbx_strand_id
1 'polypeptide(L)'
;MEIRDAGESDLPGLLTIYNDVIATSTAIYSYVPVTLEDRTQWWRARVAMGYPVMVATDASGVLGFSTFGDFRTWPGYRFTVEHSVHVRSDTRGRGVGKELVKALFPRAAALEKHVMIAGVDAANQASIRFHEQLGFERAGHLREVGHKFDRWLDLVFLQRWIGPR
;
A
#
# COMPACT_ATOMS: atom_id res chain seq x y z
N MET A 1 -2.94 12.37 15.62
CA MET A 1 -2.53 11.72 14.35
C MET A 1 -2.86 12.66 13.21
N GLU A 2 -1.88 12.97 12.38
CA GLU A 2 -1.99 13.78 11.18
C GLU A 2 -1.78 12.89 9.96
N ILE A 3 -2.55 13.13 8.88
CA ILE A 3 -2.37 12.46 7.58
C ILE A 3 -2.00 13.54 6.56
N ARG A 4 -0.85 13.38 5.90
CA ARG A 4 -0.33 14.35 4.92
C ARG A 4 0.54 13.66 3.86
N ASP A 5 0.95 14.41 2.84
CA ASP A 5 1.99 13.94 1.92
C ASP A 5 3.33 13.76 2.67
N ALA A 6 4.05 12.69 2.30
CA ALA A 6 5.37 12.42 2.86
C ALA A 6 6.41 13.41 2.34
N GLY A 7 7.23 13.93 3.24
CA GLY A 7 8.46 14.65 2.90
C GLY A 7 9.70 13.77 3.03
N GLU A 8 10.85 14.30 2.58
CA GLU A 8 12.12 13.58 2.65
C GLU A 8 12.50 13.20 4.10
N SER A 9 12.15 14.04 5.07
CA SER A 9 12.38 13.79 6.50
C SER A 9 11.59 12.60 7.07
N ASP A 10 10.53 12.14 6.40
CA ASP A 10 9.74 10.98 6.82
C ASP A 10 10.35 9.65 6.36
N LEU A 11 11.24 9.68 5.36
CA LEU A 11 11.76 8.47 4.71
C LEU A 11 12.46 7.48 5.65
N PRO A 12 13.22 7.91 6.67
CA PRO A 12 13.78 6.98 7.65
C PRO A 12 12.69 6.20 8.41
N GLY A 13 11.59 6.86 8.77
CA GLY A 13 10.45 6.22 9.42
C GLY A 13 9.71 5.24 8.48
N LEU A 14 9.49 5.65 7.23
CA LEU A 14 8.92 4.78 6.21
C LEU A 14 9.80 3.53 5.98
N LEU A 15 11.11 3.72 5.88
CA LEU A 15 12.08 2.65 5.69
C LEU A 15 12.01 1.62 6.81
N THR A 16 11.98 2.08 8.05
CA THR A 16 11.87 1.21 9.22
C THR A 16 10.62 0.32 9.15
N ILE A 17 9.47 0.92 8.86
CA ILE A 17 8.20 0.18 8.73
C ILE A 17 8.25 -0.80 7.55
N TYR A 18 8.78 -0.38 6.40
CA TYR A 18 8.84 -1.21 5.20
C TYR A 18 9.74 -2.43 5.41
N ASN A 19 10.92 -2.25 5.99
CA ASN A 19 11.85 -3.34 6.27
C ASN A 19 11.34 -4.29 7.38
N ASP A 20 10.62 -3.77 8.38
CA ASP A 20 9.93 -4.63 9.37
C ASP A 20 8.90 -5.52 8.69
N VAL A 21 8.10 -4.99 7.77
CA VAL A 21 7.11 -5.77 7.00
C VAL A 21 7.80 -6.82 6.12
N ILE A 22 8.92 -6.50 5.47
CA ILE A 22 9.69 -7.49 4.70
C ILE A 22 10.16 -8.63 5.62
N ALA A 23 10.67 -8.31 6.79
CA ALA A 23 11.25 -9.30 7.71
C ALA A 23 10.20 -10.20 8.38
N THR A 24 9.00 -9.68 8.65
CA THR A 24 8.04 -10.32 9.56
C THR A 24 6.71 -10.71 8.93
N SER A 25 6.45 -10.33 7.67
CA SER A 25 5.13 -10.45 7.07
C SER A 25 5.17 -10.91 5.62
N THR A 26 4.08 -11.49 5.16
CA THR A 26 3.81 -11.82 3.75
C THR A 26 3.15 -10.67 2.98
N ALA A 27 2.98 -9.50 3.57
CA ALA A 27 2.40 -8.34 2.89
C ALA A 27 3.30 -7.79 1.78
N ILE A 28 4.60 -8.09 1.82
CA ILE A 28 5.58 -7.78 0.77
C ILE A 28 6.31 -9.08 0.42
N TYR A 29 6.28 -9.47 -0.86
CA TYR A 29 6.94 -10.69 -1.35
C TYR A 29 8.42 -10.44 -1.68
N SER A 30 9.11 -9.66 -0.86
CA SER A 30 10.55 -9.43 -0.94
C SER A 30 11.26 -10.15 0.22
N TYR A 31 12.52 -10.52 0.00
CA TYR A 31 13.35 -11.24 0.97
C TYR A 31 14.40 -10.36 1.64
N VAL A 32 14.82 -9.29 0.95
CA VAL A 32 15.96 -8.47 1.34
C VAL A 32 15.48 -7.07 1.72
N PRO A 33 15.91 -6.55 2.89
CA PRO A 33 15.66 -5.16 3.25
C PRO A 33 16.23 -4.20 2.22
N VAL A 34 15.58 -3.06 2.05
CA VAL A 34 16.05 -1.98 1.17
C VAL A 34 16.82 -0.93 1.96
N THR A 35 17.65 -0.15 1.27
CA THR A 35 18.40 0.95 1.87
C THR A 35 17.61 2.25 1.90
N LEU A 36 18.10 3.25 2.64
CA LEU A 36 17.51 4.59 2.62
C LEU A 36 17.63 5.23 1.22
N GLU A 37 18.72 4.98 0.51
CA GLU A 37 18.89 5.44 -0.87
C GLU A 37 17.82 4.85 -1.80
N ASP A 38 17.60 3.53 -1.74
CA ASP A 38 16.54 2.87 -2.53
C ASP A 38 15.16 3.48 -2.22
N ARG A 39 14.88 3.74 -0.93
CA ARG A 39 13.60 4.31 -0.50
C ARG A 39 13.44 5.76 -0.96
N THR A 40 14.52 6.53 -0.96
CA THR A 40 14.56 7.90 -1.44
C THR A 40 14.31 7.97 -2.96
N GLN A 41 14.97 7.11 -3.72
CA GLN A 41 14.78 7.02 -5.17
C GLN A 41 13.35 6.59 -5.51
N TRP A 42 12.81 5.59 -4.82
CA TRP A 42 11.42 5.17 -4.98
C TRP A 42 10.43 6.32 -4.70
N TRP A 43 10.62 7.06 -3.61
CA TRP A 43 9.75 8.19 -3.25
C TRP A 43 9.81 9.29 -4.31
N ARG A 44 11.01 9.68 -4.74
CA ARG A 44 11.20 10.69 -5.80
C ARG A 44 10.53 10.27 -7.10
N ALA A 45 10.63 9.00 -7.49
CA ALA A 45 9.97 8.47 -8.68
C ALA A 45 8.44 8.54 -8.57
N ARG A 46 7.85 8.22 -7.41
CA ARG A 46 6.41 8.34 -7.16
C ARG A 46 5.94 9.79 -7.29
N VAL A 47 6.63 10.71 -6.64
CA VAL A 47 6.32 12.15 -6.70
C VAL A 47 6.44 12.68 -8.12
N ALA A 48 7.49 12.29 -8.85
CA ALA A 48 7.67 12.71 -10.26
C ALA A 48 6.56 12.21 -11.19
N MET A 49 5.96 11.05 -10.90
CA MET A 49 4.79 10.51 -11.61
C MET A 49 3.46 11.15 -11.16
N GLY A 50 3.48 12.08 -10.20
CA GLY A 50 2.28 12.67 -9.61
C GLY A 50 1.51 11.74 -8.66
N TYR A 51 2.08 10.62 -8.25
CA TYR A 51 1.45 9.68 -7.33
C TYR A 51 1.71 10.05 -5.87
N PRO A 52 0.70 9.96 -5.00
CA PRO A 52 0.85 10.33 -3.61
C PRO A 52 1.65 9.28 -2.84
N VAL A 53 2.45 9.74 -1.89
CA VAL A 53 2.93 8.94 -0.77
C VAL A 53 2.41 9.62 0.49
N MET A 54 1.42 9.02 1.13
CA MET A 54 0.78 9.56 2.32
C MET A 54 1.45 9.00 3.57
N VAL A 55 1.64 9.82 4.58
CA VAL A 55 2.10 9.39 5.92
C VAL A 55 1.07 9.73 6.98
N ALA A 56 1.00 8.86 7.98
CA ALA A 56 0.37 9.14 9.26
C ALA A 56 1.45 9.41 10.30
N THR A 57 1.36 10.51 11.01
CA THR A 57 2.35 10.91 12.03
C THR A 57 1.69 11.35 13.33
N ASP A 58 2.42 11.22 14.43
CA ASP A 58 2.12 11.87 15.72
C ASP A 58 3.44 12.23 16.44
N ALA A 59 3.37 12.56 17.72
CA ALA A 59 4.56 12.91 18.51
C ALA A 59 5.60 11.79 18.58
N SER A 60 5.24 10.53 18.32
CA SER A 60 6.15 9.39 18.27
C SER A 60 6.80 9.16 16.88
N GLY A 61 6.50 10.01 15.88
CA GLY A 61 7.01 9.92 14.53
C GLY A 61 6.04 9.29 13.55
N VAL A 62 6.57 8.59 12.54
CA VAL A 62 5.78 7.94 11.49
C VAL A 62 5.07 6.69 12.04
N LEU A 63 3.75 6.65 11.90
CA LEU A 63 2.89 5.54 12.33
C LEU A 63 2.60 4.55 11.21
N GLY A 64 2.66 5.02 9.96
CA GLY A 64 2.38 4.24 8.78
C GLY A 64 2.41 5.10 7.53
N PHE A 65 2.34 4.46 6.38
CA PHE A 65 2.27 5.13 5.09
C PHE A 65 1.43 4.34 4.09
N SER A 66 0.93 5.04 3.08
CA SER A 66 0.22 4.46 1.95
C SER A 66 0.59 5.16 0.65
N THR A 67 0.42 4.46 -0.44
CA THR A 67 0.66 4.97 -1.80
C THR A 67 -0.15 4.15 -2.79
N PHE A 68 -0.20 4.61 -4.03
CA PHE A 68 -0.57 3.78 -5.17
C PHE A 68 0.36 4.02 -6.35
N GLY A 69 0.38 3.09 -7.27
CA GLY A 69 1.10 3.17 -8.54
C GLY A 69 0.35 2.47 -9.64
N ASP A 70 0.93 2.42 -10.83
CA ASP A 70 0.34 1.72 -11.96
C ASP A 70 0.13 0.24 -11.63
N PHE A 71 -1.07 -0.27 -11.95
CA PHE A 71 -1.35 -1.70 -11.83
C PHE A 71 -0.55 -2.51 -12.86
N ARG A 72 -0.50 -2.02 -14.10
CA ARG A 72 0.26 -2.58 -15.22
C ARG A 72 0.81 -1.46 -16.09
N THR A 73 1.94 -1.70 -16.76
CA THR A 73 2.64 -0.69 -17.57
C THR A 73 1.99 -0.38 -18.92
N TRP A 74 1.11 -1.25 -19.42
CA TRP A 74 0.44 -1.05 -20.71
C TRP A 74 -0.54 0.12 -20.66
N PRO A 75 -0.60 1.00 -21.69
CA PRO A 75 -1.44 2.20 -21.69
C PRO A 75 -2.94 1.95 -21.42
N GLY A 76 -3.46 0.79 -21.80
CA GLY A 76 -4.85 0.41 -21.53
C GLY A 76 -5.18 0.29 -20.04
N TYR A 77 -4.17 0.13 -19.16
CA TYR A 77 -4.34 0.08 -17.70
C TYR A 77 -4.16 1.44 -17.01
N ARG A 78 -3.95 2.55 -17.73
CA ARG A 78 -3.63 3.86 -17.16
C ARG A 78 -4.63 4.39 -16.13
N PHE A 79 -5.86 3.90 -16.14
CA PHE A 79 -6.91 4.29 -15.20
C PHE A 79 -7.03 3.33 -14.01
N THR A 80 -6.19 2.30 -13.93
CA THR A 80 -6.14 1.34 -12.82
C THR A 80 -4.86 1.53 -12.03
N VAL A 81 -5.00 1.65 -10.72
CA VAL A 81 -3.87 1.75 -9.80
C VAL A 81 -3.92 0.61 -8.78
N GLU A 82 -2.76 0.21 -8.30
CA GLU A 82 -2.64 -0.70 -7.17
C GLU A 82 -2.07 0.05 -5.97
N HIS A 83 -2.75 -0.04 -4.83
CA HIS A 83 -2.29 0.63 -3.61
C HIS A 83 -1.53 -0.32 -2.70
N SER A 84 -0.75 0.27 -1.80
CA SER A 84 -0.18 -0.40 -0.64
C SER A 84 -0.35 0.46 0.60
N VAL A 85 -0.48 -0.20 1.76
CA VAL A 85 -0.55 0.43 3.07
C VAL A 85 0.24 -0.39 4.08
N HIS A 86 1.10 0.26 4.82
CA HIS A 86 1.92 -0.37 5.85
C HIS A 86 1.85 0.46 7.12
N VAL A 87 1.61 -0.19 8.25
CA VAL A 87 1.43 0.43 9.56
C VAL A 87 2.44 -0.16 10.53
N ARG A 88 3.07 0.71 11.31
CA ARG A 88 4.01 0.33 12.38
C ARG A 88 3.32 -0.67 13.32
N SER A 89 4.03 -1.73 13.68
CA SER A 89 3.45 -2.89 14.37
C SER A 89 2.76 -2.53 15.69
N ASP A 90 3.33 -1.61 16.46
CA ASP A 90 2.81 -1.14 17.75
C ASP A 90 1.58 -0.20 17.65
N THR A 91 1.22 0.23 16.43
CA THR A 91 0.09 1.14 16.19
C THR A 91 -1.07 0.48 15.44
N ARG A 92 -0.98 -0.82 15.17
CA ARG A 92 -2.06 -1.60 14.56
C ARG A 92 -3.32 -1.59 15.43
N GLY A 93 -4.49 -1.71 14.80
CA GLY A 93 -5.77 -1.66 15.51
C GLY A 93 -6.25 -0.26 15.90
N ARG A 94 -5.44 0.78 15.73
CA ARG A 94 -5.76 2.18 16.07
C ARG A 94 -6.40 2.98 14.93
N GLY A 95 -6.79 2.32 13.84
CA GLY A 95 -7.42 2.97 12.68
C GLY A 95 -6.46 3.65 11.72
N VAL A 96 -5.14 3.65 11.98
CA VAL A 96 -4.11 4.31 11.15
C VAL A 96 -4.20 3.88 9.68
N GLY A 97 -4.23 2.58 9.41
CA GLY A 97 -4.31 2.05 8.04
C GLY A 97 -5.58 2.47 7.31
N LYS A 98 -6.71 2.52 8.05
CA LYS A 98 -8.00 2.94 7.48
C LYS A 98 -7.94 4.39 6.98
N GLU A 99 -7.42 5.28 7.78
CA GLU A 99 -7.33 6.70 7.40
C GLU A 99 -6.31 6.92 6.28
N LEU A 100 -5.19 6.19 6.29
CA LEU A 100 -4.20 6.21 5.21
C LEU A 100 -4.77 5.78 3.86
N VAL A 101 -5.56 4.69 3.83
CA VAL A 101 -6.19 4.22 2.56
C VAL A 101 -7.29 5.18 2.11
N LYS A 102 -8.10 5.70 3.04
CA LYS A 102 -9.13 6.71 2.71
C LYS A 102 -8.53 7.97 2.09
N ALA A 103 -7.35 8.41 2.56
CA ALA A 103 -6.65 9.57 2.02
C ALA A 103 -6.22 9.37 0.55
N LEU A 104 -6.07 8.13 0.08
CA LEU A 104 -5.74 7.83 -1.31
C LEU A 104 -6.93 8.04 -2.27
N PHE A 105 -8.18 7.86 -1.83
CA PHE A 105 -9.34 7.91 -2.71
C PHE A 105 -9.51 9.25 -3.44
N PRO A 106 -9.52 10.41 -2.74
CA PRO A 106 -9.62 11.69 -3.42
C PRO A 106 -8.40 11.98 -4.32
N ARG A 107 -7.21 11.47 -3.95
CA ARG A 107 -6.00 11.62 -4.77
C ARG A 107 -6.12 10.81 -6.08
N ALA A 108 -6.64 9.60 -6.01
CA ALA A 108 -6.90 8.77 -7.19
C ALA A 108 -8.00 9.39 -8.07
N ALA A 109 -9.06 9.93 -7.47
CA ALA A 109 -10.13 10.61 -8.21
C ALA A 109 -9.61 11.88 -8.93
N ALA A 110 -8.75 12.67 -8.29
CA ALA A 110 -8.13 13.86 -8.89
C ALA A 110 -7.22 13.51 -10.08
N LEU A 111 -6.69 12.29 -10.12
CA LEU A 111 -5.91 11.74 -11.24
C LEU A 111 -6.78 10.93 -12.23
N GLU A 112 -8.10 11.10 -12.19
CA GLU A 112 -9.07 10.43 -13.06
C GLU A 112 -8.94 8.90 -13.08
N LYS A 113 -8.46 8.31 -11.96
CA LYS A 113 -8.38 6.85 -11.85
C LYS A 113 -9.77 6.26 -11.67
N HIS A 114 -10.03 5.13 -12.31
CA HIS A 114 -11.32 4.47 -12.34
C HIS A 114 -11.41 3.34 -11.32
N VAL A 115 -10.34 2.53 -11.19
CA VAL A 115 -10.29 1.39 -10.29
C VAL A 115 -9.01 1.42 -9.45
N MET A 116 -9.14 1.09 -8.18
CA MET A 116 -8.02 0.81 -7.28
C MET A 116 -8.01 -0.67 -6.90
N ILE A 117 -6.85 -1.29 -7.04
CA ILE A 117 -6.59 -2.70 -6.70
C ILE A 117 -5.85 -2.79 -5.37
N ALA A 118 -6.16 -3.83 -4.61
CA ALA A 118 -5.38 -4.29 -3.48
C ALA A 118 -4.97 -5.74 -3.68
N GLY A 119 -3.68 -6.05 -3.60
CA GLY A 119 -3.14 -7.41 -3.58
C GLY A 119 -2.89 -7.84 -2.14
N VAL A 120 -3.47 -8.96 -1.71
CA VAL A 120 -3.41 -9.45 -0.33
C VAL A 120 -3.10 -10.93 -0.31
N ASP A 121 -2.18 -11.36 0.56
CA ASP A 121 -1.99 -12.80 0.86
C ASP A 121 -3.34 -13.41 1.27
N ALA A 122 -3.77 -14.46 0.60
CA ALA A 122 -5.05 -15.12 0.85
C ALA A 122 -5.20 -15.63 2.29
N ALA A 123 -4.10 -15.93 2.97
CA ALA A 123 -4.10 -16.32 4.39
C ALA A 123 -4.34 -15.14 5.33
N ASN A 124 -4.12 -13.91 4.88
CA ASN A 124 -4.31 -12.70 5.69
C ASN A 124 -5.78 -12.24 5.71
N GLN A 125 -6.63 -13.01 6.38
CA GLN A 125 -8.06 -12.73 6.48
C GLN A 125 -8.37 -11.37 7.13
N ALA A 126 -7.49 -10.90 8.02
CA ALA A 126 -7.65 -9.59 8.65
C ALA A 126 -7.51 -8.46 7.62
N SER A 127 -6.51 -8.55 6.74
CA SER A 127 -6.31 -7.59 5.65
C SER A 127 -7.44 -7.65 4.62
N ILE A 128 -7.93 -8.85 4.29
CA ILE A 128 -9.07 -9.00 3.38
C ILE A 128 -10.30 -8.28 3.95
N ARG A 129 -10.68 -8.57 5.19
CA ARG A 129 -11.82 -7.88 5.86
C ARG A 129 -11.61 -6.37 5.99
N PHE A 130 -10.38 -5.93 6.24
CA PHE A 130 -10.03 -4.52 6.28
C PHE A 130 -10.35 -3.81 4.95
N HIS A 131 -10.00 -4.42 3.82
CA HIS A 131 -10.29 -3.87 2.50
C HIS A 131 -11.79 -3.94 2.16
N GLU A 132 -12.46 -5.03 2.51
CA GLU A 132 -13.92 -5.16 2.33
C GLU A 132 -14.68 -4.05 3.08
N GLN A 133 -14.26 -3.71 4.31
CA GLN A 133 -14.84 -2.60 5.09
C GLN A 133 -14.57 -1.22 4.47
N LEU A 134 -13.58 -1.10 3.62
CA LEU A 134 -13.28 0.11 2.84
C LEU A 134 -13.97 0.12 1.47
N GLY A 135 -14.85 -0.85 1.21
CA GLY A 135 -15.63 -0.95 -0.02
C GLY A 135 -14.88 -1.59 -1.19
N PHE A 136 -13.83 -2.35 -0.92
CA PHE A 136 -13.22 -3.22 -1.92
C PHE A 136 -14.01 -4.53 -2.02
N GLU A 137 -14.13 -5.04 -3.23
CA GLU A 137 -14.78 -6.33 -3.55
C GLU A 137 -13.72 -7.32 -4.03
N ARG A 138 -13.86 -8.60 -3.68
CA ARG A 138 -12.96 -9.64 -4.19
C ARG A 138 -13.12 -9.78 -5.70
N ALA A 139 -12.00 -9.72 -6.41
CA ALA A 139 -11.95 -9.73 -7.87
C ALA A 139 -11.25 -10.96 -8.45
N GLY A 140 -10.33 -11.57 -7.71
CA GLY A 140 -9.60 -12.74 -8.18
C GLY A 140 -8.80 -13.42 -7.09
N HIS A 141 -8.44 -14.69 -7.36
CA HIS A 141 -7.60 -15.53 -6.49
C HIS A 141 -6.60 -16.28 -7.36
N LEU A 142 -5.33 -16.01 -7.13
CA LEU A 142 -4.22 -16.68 -7.82
C LEU A 142 -3.53 -17.62 -6.86
N ARG A 143 -3.42 -18.89 -7.24
CA ARG A 143 -2.84 -19.91 -6.39
C ARG A 143 -1.33 -19.97 -6.58
N GLU A 144 -0.59 -20.08 -5.48
CA GLU A 144 0.86 -20.36 -5.43
C GLU A 144 1.72 -19.42 -6.28
N VAL A 145 1.31 -18.16 -6.44
CA VAL A 145 2.03 -17.16 -7.25
C VAL A 145 3.15 -16.47 -6.49
N GLY A 146 3.16 -16.55 -5.16
CA GLY A 146 4.22 -16.04 -4.31
C GLY A 146 4.91 -17.15 -3.54
N HIS A 147 6.15 -16.89 -3.10
CA HIS A 147 6.89 -17.79 -2.23
C HIS A 147 7.65 -16.97 -1.19
N LYS A 148 7.45 -17.26 0.11
CA LYS A 148 8.13 -16.59 1.22
C LYS A 148 8.05 -17.45 2.49
N PHE A 149 9.07 -17.40 3.34
CA PHE A 149 9.16 -18.23 4.56
C PHE A 149 8.97 -19.73 4.26
N ASP A 150 9.63 -20.21 3.21
CA ASP A 150 9.61 -21.63 2.74
C ASP A 150 8.20 -22.17 2.45
N ARG A 151 7.27 -21.31 2.03
CA ARG A 151 5.93 -21.71 1.63
C ARG A 151 5.42 -20.95 0.42
N TRP A 152 4.59 -21.62 -0.38
CA TRP A 152 3.84 -21.01 -1.46
C TRP A 152 2.69 -20.17 -0.91
N LEU A 153 2.46 -19.03 -1.55
CA LEU A 153 1.46 -18.05 -1.14
C LEU A 153 0.46 -17.80 -2.26
N ASP A 154 -0.81 -17.83 -1.91
CA ASP A 154 -1.88 -17.42 -2.78
C ASP A 154 -2.09 -15.91 -2.67
N LEU A 155 -2.40 -15.27 -3.79
CA LEU A 155 -2.72 -13.85 -3.87
C LEU A 155 -4.21 -13.65 -4.15
N VAL A 156 -4.88 -12.87 -3.30
CA VAL A 156 -6.24 -12.37 -3.56
C VAL A 156 -6.15 -10.94 -4.04
N PHE A 157 -6.76 -10.66 -5.18
CA PHE A 157 -7.03 -9.30 -5.63
C PHE A 157 -8.40 -8.84 -5.15
N LEU A 158 -8.43 -7.65 -4.56
CA LEU A 158 -9.65 -6.91 -4.28
C LEU A 158 -9.63 -5.63 -5.11
N GLN A 159 -10.79 -5.15 -5.53
CA GLN A 159 -10.92 -3.92 -6.32
C GLN A 159 -11.97 -2.99 -5.74
N ARG A 160 -11.76 -1.69 -5.92
CA ARG A 160 -12.69 -0.64 -5.57
C ARG A 160 -12.84 0.34 -6.72
N TRP A 161 -14.07 0.71 -7.03
CA TRP A 161 -14.37 1.80 -7.97
C TRP A 161 -14.05 3.16 -7.33
N ILE A 162 -13.31 3.98 -8.06
CA ILE A 162 -12.95 5.36 -7.65
C ILE A 162 -13.80 6.35 -8.45
N GLY A 163 -13.88 6.15 -9.76
CA GLY A 163 -14.73 6.93 -10.65
C GLY A 163 -16.16 6.34 -10.75
N PRO A 164 -17.05 7.01 -11.47
CA PRO A 164 -18.38 6.49 -11.74
C PRO A 164 -18.30 5.19 -12.54
N ARG A 165 -19.25 4.30 -12.26
CA ARG A 165 -19.44 3.06 -13.03
C ARG A 165 -20.09 3.36 -14.37
#